data_69f29cd7e4fdb26eab6f0e39e00a63f9
#
_entry.id   69f29cd7e4fdb26eab6f0e39e00a63f9
#
_cell.length_a   1.000
_cell.length_b   1.000
_cell.length_c   1.000
_cell.angle_alpha   90.00
_cell.angle_beta   90.00
_cell.angle_gamma   90.00
#
_symmetry.space_group_name_H-M   'P 1'
#
loop_
_entity.id
_entity.type
_entity.pdbx_description
1 polymer ?
#
loop_
_entity_poly.entity_id
_entity_poly.type
_entity_poly.pdbx_seq_one_letter_code
_entity_poly.pdbx_strand_id
1 'polypeptide(L)'
;SYGDTGVLATAVASQTAKPGVDFLPLTCDYQEKAYAAGKIPGGYFKREGRPSEKEVLTSRLIDRPIRPLFSENYHYETQVIAAVLSADQTGTSDVIGITAASAALSVSNIPFLGPVAGVKVGRVDGQFVINPDLATLEKSDLQLIVAGTADAVMMVEGGANEQPESVMLGAIEAA
;
A
#
# COMPACT_ATOMS: atom_id res chain seq x y z
N SER A 1 7.35 3.90 10.51
CA SER A 1 6.47 5.07 10.70
C SER A 1 6.84 6.20 9.76
N TYR A 2 5.88 7.02 9.46
CA TYR A 2 6.04 8.26 8.70
C TYR A 2 5.19 9.32 9.40
N GLY A 3 5.83 10.39 9.91
CA GLY A 3 5.18 11.25 10.89
C GLY A 3 4.70 10.45 12.11
N ASP A 4 3.48 10.69 12.54
CA ASP A 4 2.83 10.00 13.66
C ASP A 4 2.02 8.76 13.20
N THR A 5 1.98 8.48 11.89
CA THR A 5 1.36 7.27 11.36
C THR A 5 2.33 6.09 11.42
N GLY A 6 1.93 5.04 12.11
CA GLY A 6 2.70 3.82 12.29
C GLY A 6 1.99 2.59 11.72
N VAL A 7 2.70 1.80 10.91
CA VAL A 7 2.20 0.55 10.32
C VAL A 7 3.11 -0.60 10.74
N LEU A 8 2.53 -1.64 11.31
CA LEU A 8 3.19 -2.91 11.52
C LEU A 8 2.92 -3.82 10.32
N ALA A 9 3.99 -4.25 9.64
CA ALA A 9 3.87 -5.24 8.58
C ALA A 9 4.56 -6.54 8.98
N THR A 10 3.92 -7.65 8.61
CA THR A 10 4.45 -9.01 8.81
C THR A 10 4.42 -9.76 7.49
N ALA A 11 5.40 -10.63 7.26
CA ALA A 11 5.45 -11.53 6.12
C ALA A 11 5.75 -12.94 6.63
N VAL A 12 4.91 -13.89 6.25
CA VAL A 12 5.01 -15.31 6.65
C VAL A 12 4.81 -16.18 5.42
N ALA A 13 5.63 -17.22 5.27
CA ALA A 13 5.46 -18.21 4.21
C ALA A 13 5.37 -19.62 4.79
N SER A 14 4.63 -20.50 4.10
CA SER A 14 4.62 -21.93 4.44
C SER A 14 5.99 -22.56 4.20
N GLN A 15 6.31 -23.61 4.93
CA GLN A 15 7.58 -24.34 4.78
C GLN A 15 7.58 -25.29 3.58
N THR A 16 6.41 -25.63 3.05
CA THR A 16 6.23 -26.56 1.93
C THR A 16 5.32 -25.97 0.88
N ALA A 17 5.66 -26.15 -0.39
CA ALA A 17 4.78 -25.78 -1.49
C ALA A 17 3.54 -26.67 -1.49
N LYS A 18 2.38 -26.11 -1.79
CA LYS A 18 1.13 -26.85 -1.90
C LYS A 18 1.10 -27.66 -3.19
N PRO A 19 0.93 -28.99 -3.16
CA PRO A 19 0.91 -29.79 -4.37
C PRO A 19 -0.19 -29.36 -5.36
N GLY A 20 0.14 -29.30 -6.65
CA GLY A 20 -0.81 -28.98 -7.72
C GLY A 20 -1.15 -27.50 -7.88
N VAL A 21 -0.41 -26.60 -7.21
CA VAL A 21 -0.54 -25.16 -7.40
C VAL A 21 0.53 -24.68 -8.37
N ASP A 22 0.10 -24.01 -9.45
CA ASP A 22 0.93 -23.45 -10.52
C ASP A 22 1.01 -21.92 -10.52
N PHE A 23 0.55 -21.31 -9.45
CA PHE A 23 0.57 -19.85 -9.24
C PHE A 23 1.14 -19.50 -7.87
N LEU A 24 1.47 -18.21 -7.66
CA LEU A 24 1.86 -17.67 -6.36
C LEU A 24 0.63 -17.49 -5.45
N PRO A 25 0.46 -18.32 -4.40
CA PRO A 25 -0.64 -18.14 -3.44
C PRO A 25 -0.28 -17.06 -2.41
N LEU A 26 -0.29 -15.79 -2.87
CA LEU A 26 -0.02 -14.62 -2.05
C LEU A 26 -1.34 -14.02 -1.56
N THR A 27 -1.42 -13.80 -0.25
CA THR A 27 -2.51 -13.05 0.41
C THR A 27 -1.93 -11.78 1.03
N CYS A 28 -2.50 -10.64 0.69
CA CYS A 28 -2.18 -9.36 1.29
C CYS A 28 -3.39 -8.83 2.03
N ASP A 29 -3.21 -8.54 3.31
CA ASP A 29 -4.24 -7.96 4.17
C ASP A 29 -3.78 -6.60 4.67
N TYR A 30 -4.68 -5.60 4.62
CA TYR A 30 -4.48 -4.30 5.23
C TYR A 30 -5.60 -4.04 6.22
N GLN A 31 -5.25 -3.51 7.39
CA GLN A 31 -6.19 -3.32 8.48
C GLN A 31 -5.98 -1.95 9.14
N GLU A 32 -7.06 -1.16 9.23
CA GLU A 32 -7.10 0.07 10.01
C GLU A 32 -7.81 -0.20 11.33
N LYS A 33 -7.06 -0.29 12.41
CA LYS A 33 -7.63 -0.56 13.73
C LYS A 33 -8.27 0.70 14.31
N ALA A 34 -9.47 0.57 14.88
CA ALA A 34 -10.18 1.71 15.49
C ALA A 34 -9.33 2.40 16.56
N TYR A 35 -8.56 1.65 17.33
CA TYR A 35 -7.68 2.21 18.37
C TYR A 35 -6.54 3.06 17.80
N ALA A 36 -6.10 2.84 16.54
CA ALA A 36 -5.09 3.66 15.89
C ALA A 36 -5.52 5.13 15.76
N ALA A 37 -6.82 5.39 15.69
CA ALA A 37 -7.43 6.71 15.68
C ALA A 37 -7.99 7.11 17.07
N GLY A 38 -7.62 6.40 18.15
CA GLY A 38 -8.14 6.63 19.50
C GLY A 38 -9.64 6.32 19.66
N LYS A 39 -10.20 5.47 18.80
CA LYS A 39 -11.63 5.16 18.77
C LYS A 39 -11.91 3.72 19.24
N ILE A 40 -13.12 3.51 19.74
CA ILE A 40 -13.67 2.16 19.99
C ILE A 40 -14.48 1.75 18.76
N PRO A 41 -14.42 0.49 18.30
CA PRO A 41 -15.24 0.01 17.20
C PRO A 41 -16.73 0.32 17.41
N GLY A 42 -17.40 0.74 16.34
CA GLY A 42 -18.83 1.04 16.36
C GLY A 42 -19.70 -0.21 16.50
N GLY A 43 -21.00 -0.01 16.45
CA GLY A 43 -21.98 -1.10 16.53
C GLY A 43 -22.21 -1.64 17.93
N TYR A 44 -23.21 -2.55 18.05
CA TYR A 44 -23.64 -3.13 19.31
C TYR A 44 -22.53 -3.93 20.01
N PHE A 45 -21.80 -4.74 19.27
CA PHE A 45 -20.79 -5.64 19.81
C PHE A 45 -19.45 -4.98 20.19
N LYS A 46 -19.24 -3.71 19.80
CA LYS A 46 -17.96 -3.00 20.05
C LYS A 46 -16.73 -3.78 19.59
N ARG A 47 -16.82 -4.40 18.41
CA ARG A 47 -15.78 -5.25 17.81
C ARG A 47 -15.42 -4.74 16.43
N GLU A 48 -14.17 -5.00 16.01
CA GLU A 48 -13.77 -4.85 14.62
C GLU A 48 -14.65 -5.77 13.75
N GLY A 49 -15.15 -5.20 12.66
CA GLY A 49 -16.03 -5.90 11.73
C GLY A 49 -15.27 -6.58 10.60
N ARG A 50 -15.99 -6.81 9.50
CA ARG A 50 -15.37 -7.21 8.23
C ARG A 50 -14.53 -6.04 7.71
N PRO A 51 -13.48 -6.31 6.89
CA PRO A 51 -12.72 -5.26 6.24
C PRO A 51 -13.64 -4.29 5.49
N SER A 52 -13.38 -3.00 5.64
CA SER A 52 -14.06 -1.96 4.87
C SER A 52 -13.64 -2.01 3.39
N GLU A 53 -14.41 -1.37 2.51
CA GLU A 53 -14.03 -1.25 1.11
C GLU A 53 -12.65 -0.62 0.93
N LYS A 54 -12.34 0.42 1.70
CA LYS A 54 -11.01 1.06 1.73
C LYS A 54 -9.90 0.07 2.09
N GLU A 55 -10.10 -0.75 3.12
CA GLU A 55 -9.10 -1.75 3.52
C GLU A 55 -8.88 -2.81 2.44
N VAL A 56 -9.95 -3.26 1.78
CA VAL A 56 -9.86 -4.21 0.65
C VAL A 56 -9.11 -3.60 -0.53
N LEU A 57 -9.41 -2.35 -0.90
CA LEU A 57 -8.73 -1.66 -1.99
C LEU A 57 -7.26 -1.41 -1.66
N THR A 58 -6.94 -1.00 -0.42
CA THR A 58 -5.55 -0.83 0.02
C THR A 58 -4.78 -2.16 0.06
N SER A 59 -5.42 -3.26 0.44
CA SER A 59 -4.82 -4.60 0.32
C SER A 59 -4.39 -4.90 -1.11
N ARG A 60 -5.20 -4.53 -2.11
CA ARG A 60 -4.86 -4.67 -3.53
C ARG A 60 -3.75 -3.72 -3.97
N LEU A 61 -3.71 -2.49 -3.43
CA LEU A 61 -2.61 -1.55 -3.68
C LEU A 61 -1.27 -2.09 -3.17
N ILE A 62 -1.27 -2.86 -2.07
CA ILE A 62 -0.07 -3.54 -1.55
C ILE A 62 0.28 -4.74 -2.42
N ASP A 63 -0.69 -5.59 -2.77
CA ASP A 63 -0.45 -6.83 -3.53
C ASP A 63 0.15 -6.57 -4.92
N ARG A 64 -0.39 -5.59 -5.65
CA ARG A 64 -0.04 -5.35 -7.06
C ARG A 64 1.45 -5.05 -7.30
N PRO A 65 2.11 -4.15 -6.55
CA PRO A 65 3.52 -3.86 -6.79
C PRO A 65 4.48 -4.92 -6.23
N ILE A 66 4.08 -5.71 -5.23
CA ILE A 66 4.96 -6.73 -4.63
C ILE A 66 4.89 -8.08 -5.35
N ARG A 67 3.73 -8.44 -5.90
CA ARG A 67 3.50 -9.75 -6.56
C ARG A 67 4.48 -10.06 -7.68
N PRO A 68 4.77 -9.16 -8.64
CA PRO A 68 5.71 -9.44 -9.72
C PRO A 68 7.18 -9.53 -9.28
N LEU A 69 7.48 -9.20 -8.03
CA LEU A 69 8.84 -9.28 -7.47
C LEU A 69 9.14 -10.64 -6.81
N PHE A 70 8.26 -11.61 -6.93
CA PHE A 70 8.53 -12.99 -6.58
C PHE A 70 8.99 -13.76 -7.81
N SER A 71 9.83 -14.79 -7.60
CA SER A 71 10.23 -15.70 -8.67
C SER A 71 9.03 -16.47 -9.22
N GLU A 72 8.99 -16.69 -10.54
CA GLU A 72 7.94 -17.49 -11.20
C GLU A 72 7.80 -18.91 -10.63
N ASN A 73 8.89 -19.48 -10.11
CA ASN A 73 8.91 -20.80 -9.51
C ASN A 73 8.59 -20.83 -8.01
N TYR A 74 8.19 -19.69 -7.44
CA TYR A 74 7.86 -19.60 -6.02
C TYR A 74 6.37 -19.86 -5.79
N HIS A 75 6.02 -21.05 -5.30
CA HIS A 75 4.64 -21.51 -5.10
C HIS A 75 4.30 -21.80 -3.63
N TYR A 76 5.00 -21.16 -2.70
CA TYR A 76 4.72 -21.28 -1.27
C TYR A 76 3.62 -20.31 -0.86
N GLU A 77 2.65 -20.80 -0.10
CA GLU A 77 1.61 -19.95 0.47
C GLU A 77 2.25 -18.86 1.33
N THR A 78 2.02 -17.61 0.95
CA THR A 78 2.64 -16.45 1.56
C THR A 78 1.57 -15.46 1.99
N GLN A 79 1.66 -15.00 3.22
CA GLN A 79 0.77 -13.98 3.77
C GLN A 79 1.55 -12.74 4.20
N VAL A 80 1.07 -11.59 3.75
CA VAL A 80 1.56 -10.27 4.16
C VAL A 80 0.41 -9.53 4.82
N ILE A 81 0.62 -9.08 6.06
CA ILE A 81 -0.38 -8.30 6.80
C ILE A 81 0.23 -6.95 7.15
N ALA A 82 -0.44 -5.86 6.80
CA ALA A 82 -0.11 -4.50 7.20
C ALA A 82 -1.21 -3.95 8.09
N ALA A 83 -0.91 -3.68 9.36
CA ALA A 83 -1.84 -3.17 10.35
C ALA A 83 -1.44 -1.76 10.79
N VAL A 84 -2.36 -0.81 10.67
CA VAL A 84 -2.18 0.57 11.16
C VAL A 84 -2.35 0.57 12.67
N LEU A 85 -1.29 0.93 13.40
CA LEU A 85 -1.26 0.96 14.87
C LEU A 85 -1.42 2.36 15.44
N SER A 86 -1.01 3.37 14.70
CA SER A 86 -1.25 4.78 14.99
C SER A 86 -1.53 5.51 13.68
N ALA A 87 -2.36 6.54 13.72
CA ALA A 87 -2.70 7.32 12.54
C ALA A 87 -2.82 8.80 12.91
N ASP A 88 -2.14 9.63 12.15
CA ASP A 88 -2.38 11.05 12.09
C ASP A 88 -3.47 11.37 11.03
N GLN A 89 -3.74 12.65 10.82
CA GLN A 89 -4.75 13.08 9.85
C GLN A 89 -4.18 13.27 8.42
N THR A 90 -2.97 12.80 8.15
CA THR A 90 -2.32 12.98 6.83
C THR A 90 -2.90 12.07 5.76
N GLY A 91 -3.51 10.95 6.15
CA GLY A 91 -4.15 10.02 5.20
C GLY A 91 -3.16 9.23 4.34
N THR A 92 -1.91 9.06 4.79
CA THR A 92 -0.84 8.38 4.04
C THR A 92 -0.64 6.90 4.42
N SER A 93 -1.50 6.34 5.27
CA SER A 93 -1.37 4.96 5.77
C SER A 93 -1.36 3.88 4.67
N ASP A 94 -2.03 4.14 3.55
CA ASP A 94 -2.07 3.28 2.37
C ASP A 94 -0.68 3.10 1.73
N VAL A 95 0.02 4.19 1.41
CA VAL A 95 1.37 4.16 0.79
C VAL A 95 2.44 3.68 1.78
N ILE A 96 2.28 4.01 3.07
CA ILE A 96 3.14 3.46 4.13
C ILE A 96 2.95 1.94 4.22
N GLY A 97 1.72 1.44 4.03
CA GLY A 97 1.41 0.02 3.98
C GLY A 97 2.19 -0.72 2.90
N ILE A 98 2.31 -0.14 1.69
CA ILE A 98 3.12 -0.70 0.58
C ILE A 98 4.59 -0.81 1.01
N THR A 99 5.15 0.28 1.50
CA THR A 99 6.56 0.34 1.91
C THR A 99 6.85 -0.58 3.10
N ALA A 100 5.95 -0.65 4.07
CA ALA A 100 6.09 -1.53 5.24
C ALA A 100 6.00 -3.01 4.85
N ALA A 101 5.09 -3.39 3.95
CA ALA A 101 4.99 -4.75 3.41
C ALA A 101 6.26 -5.16 2.66
N SER A 102 6.79 -4.27 1.83
CA SER A 102 8.06 -4.45 1.14
C SER A 102 9.23 -4.63 2.11
N ALA A 103 9.30 -3.81 3.16
CA ALA A 103 10.34 -3.93 4.19
C ALA A 103 10.24 -5.27 4.93
N ALA A 104 9.02 -5.72 5.31
CA ALA A 104 8.82 -7.00 5.96
C ALA A 104 9.28 -8.18 5.10
N LEU A 105 9.00 -8.15 3.81
CA LEU A 105 9.48 -9.14 2.84
C LEU A 105 11.01 -9.10 2.70
N SER A 106 11.59 -7.90 2.60
CA SER A 106 13.04 -7.73 2.38
C SER A 106 13.89 -8.18 3.57
N VAL A 107 13.38 -8.13 4.80
CA VAL A 107 14.09 -8.60 6.00
C VAL A 107 13.78 -10.07 6.33
N SER A 108 12.85 -10.70 5.60
CA SER A 108 12.49 -12.10 5.77
C SER A 108 13.44 -13.03 4.97
N ASN A 109 13.26 -14.33 5.14
CA ASN A 109 13.91 -15.35 4.31
C ASN A 109 13.12 -15.70 3.04
N ILE A 110 12.04 -14.98 2.77
CA ILE A 110 11.21 -15.17 1.57
C ILE A 110 11.97 -14.59 0.37
N PRO A 111 12.09 -15.31 -0.77
CA PRO A 111 12.79 -14.82 -1.95
C PRO A 111 11.97 -13.70 -2.62
N PHE A 112 12.34 -12.47 -2.33
CA PHE A 112 11.71 -11.25 -2.80
C PHE A 112 12.72 -10.34 -3.48
N LEU A 113 12.46 -9.93 -4.72
CA LEU A 113 13.35 -9.14 -5.57
C LEU A 113 13.17 -7.62 -5.38
N GLY A 114 12.57 -7.20 -4.27
CA GLY A 114 12.43 -5.80 -3.90
C GLY A 114 13.74 -5.16 -3.41
N PRO A 115 13.67 -3.97 -2.80
CA PRO A 115 12.47 -3.35 -2.23
C PRO A 115 11.60 -2.59 -3.24
N VAL A 116 10.35 -2.33 -2.85
CA VAL A 116 9.44 -1.42 -3.50
C VAL A 116 8.92 -0.39 -2.49
N ALA A 117 8.78 0.84 -2.91
CA ALA A 117 8.18 1.90 -2.11
C ALA A 117 6.96 2.48 -2.80
N GLY A 118 6.04 3.04 -2.01
CA GLY A 118 4.85 3.72 -2.51
C GLY A 118 4.82 5.16 -2.06
N VAL A 119 4.37 6.05 -2.94
CA VAL A 119 4.11 7.46 -2.65
C VAL A 119 2.78 7.89 -3.23
N LYS A 120 2.19 8.91 -2.61
CA LYS A 120 1.00 9.60 -3.12
C LYS A 120 1.44 10.93 -3.74
N VAL A 121 0.93 11.23 -4.92
CA VAL A 121 1.19 12.50 -5.60
C VAL A 121 -0.13 13.23 -5.78
N GLY A 122 -0.18 14.46 -5.31
CA GLY A 122 -1.22 15.42 -5.62
C GLY A 122 -0.66 16.56 -6.47
N ARG A 123 -1.55 17.41 -6.99
CA ARG A 123 -1.16 18.63 -7.70
C ARG A 123 -2.08 19.78 -7.31
N VAL A 124 -1.49 20.85 -6.78
CA VAL A 124 -2.19 22.06 -6.35
C VAL A 124 -1.52 23.26 -7.01
N ASP A 125 -2.30 24.15 -7.58
CA ASP A 125 -1.81 25.34 -8.29
C ASP A 125 -0.71 25.03 -9.33
N GLY A 126 -0.83 23.89 -10.01
CA GLY A 126 0.11 23.43 -11.01
C GLY A 126 1.41 22.81 -10.48
N GLN A 127 1.58 22.70 -9.17
CA GLN A 127 2.78 22.10 -8.55
C GLN A 127 2.48 20.72 -7.97
N PHE A 128 3.38 19.76 -8.18
CA PHE A 128 3.27 18.42 -7.59
C PHE A 128 3.63 18.45 -6.12
N VAL A 129 2.84 17.74 -5.32
CA VAL A 129 3.02 17.60 -3.86
C VAL A 129 3.10 16.11 -3.54
N ILE A 130 4.20 15.69 -2.92
CA ILE A 130 4.40 14.31 -2.51
C ILE A 130 3.81 14.08 -1.12
N ASN A 131 3.05 12.99 -0.98
CA ASN A 131 2.34 12.60 0.23
C ASN A 131 1.51 13.76 0.84
N PRO A 132 0.66 14.43 0.02
CA PRO A 132 -0.17 15.52 0.51
C PRO A 132 -1.11 15.02 1.61
N ASP A 133 -1.38 15.90 2.58
CA ASP A 133 -2.42 15.67 3.57
C ASP A 133 -3.83 15.73 2.96
N LEU A 134 -4.83 15.32 3.72
CA LEU A 134 -6.22 15.28 3.25
C LEU A 134 -6.74 16.64 2.81
N ALA A 135 -6.38 17.72 3.53
CA ALA A 135 -6.81 19.08 3.20
C ALA A 135 -6.19 19.59 1.89
N THR A 136 -4.96 19.18 1.60
CA THR A 136 -4.27 19.47 0.34
C THR A 136 -4.85 18.63 -0.81
N LEU A 137 -5.19 17.36 -0.55
CA LEU A 137 -5.83 16.48 -1.54
C LEU A 137 -7.20 16.99 -2.00
N GLU A 138 -7.99 17.58 -1.11
CA GLU A 138 -9.29 18.17 -1.48
C GLU A 138 -9.16 19.30 -2.51
N LYS A 139 -8.02 19.98 -2.59
CA LYS A 139 -7.73 21.05 -3.55
C LYS A 139 -6.99 20.53 -4.80
N SER A 140 -6.61 19.29 -4.79
CA SER A 140 -5.79 18.69 -5.84
C SER A 140 -6.63 18.39 -7.09
N ASP A 141 -6.10 18.70 -8.26
CA ASP A 141 -6.70 18.39 -9.56
C ASP A 141 -6.30 17.00 -10.08
N LEU A 142 -5.38 16.31 -9.40
CA LEU A 142 -5.07 14.91 -9.60
C LEU A 142 -4.67 14.25 -8.28
N GLN A 143 -4.86 12.94 -8.22
CA GLN A 143 -4.36 12.10 -7.13
C GLN A 143 -3.84 10.80 -7.73
N LEU A 144 -2.54 10.55 -7.60
CA LEU A 144 -1.90 9.30 -8.00
C LEU A 144 -1.27 8.61 -6.80
N ILE A 145 -1.33 7.29 -6.80
CA ILE A 145 -0.48 6.43 -5.98
C ILE A 145 0.48 5.74 -6.94
N VAL A 146 1.76 5.96 -6.73
CA VAL A 146 2.82 5.37 -7.54
C VAL A 146 3.64 4.46 -6.63
N ALA A 147 3.89 3.24 -7.08
CA ALA A 147 4.79 2.33 -6.39
C ALA A 147 5.85 1.82 -7.36
N GLY A 148 7.11 1.82 -6.93
CA GLY A 148 8.23 1.45 -7.77
C GLY A 148 9.41 0.89 -6.99
N THR A 149 10.31 0.24 -7.72
CA THR A 149 11.66 -0.09 -7.31
C THR A 149 12.61 1.06 -7.69
N ALA A 150 13.90 0.91 -7.42
CA ALA A 150 14.89 1.90 -7.87
C ALA A 150 14.95 2.05 -9.41
N ASP A 151 14.56 1.01 -10.15
CA ASP A 151 14.77 0.93 -11.59
C ASP A 151 13.48 0.96 -12.41
N ALA A 152 12.31 0.76 -11.77
CA ALA A 152 11.05 0.59 -12.50
C ALA A 152 9.81 1.02 -11.69
N VAL A 153 8.85 1.61 -12.38
CA VAL A 153 7.50 1.82 -11.86
C VAL A 153 6.73 0.49 -11.94
N MET A 154 6.27 0.01 -10.79
CA MET A 154 5.57 -1.28 -10.67
C MET A 154 4.06 -1.12 -10.70
N MET A 155 3.54 0.01 -10.23
CA MET A 155 2.12 0.27 -10.16
C MET A 155 1.84 1.77 -10.19
N VAL A 156 0.81 2.14 -10.92
CA VAL A 156 0.18 3.46 -10.88
C VAL A 156 -1.32 3.26 -10.68
N GLU A 157 -1.90 3.98 -9.76
CA GLU A 157 -3.34 4.00 -9.50
C GLU A 157 -3.78 5.42 -9.16
N GLY A 158 -4.91 5.87 -9.67
CA GLY A 158 -5.44 7.17 -9.29
C GLY A 158 -6.45 7.73 -10.28
N GLY A 159 -6.74 9.01 -10.12
CA GLY A 159 -7.64 9.77 -10.95
C GLY A 159 -7.20 11.21 -11.10
N ALA A 160 -7.72 11.88 -12.11
CA ALA A 160 -7.44 13.28 -12.37
C ALA A 160 -8.66 13.95 -13.00
N ASN A 161 -8.78 15.26 -12.78
CA ASN A 161 -9.83 16.10 -13.38
C ASN A 161 -9.41 16.51 -14.78
N GLU A 162 -9.56 15.59 -15.77
CA GLU A 162 -9.29 15.81 -17.20
C GLU A 162 -7.90 16.43 -17.48
N GLN A 163 -6.87 16.00 -16.72
CA GLN A 163 -5.51 16.49 -16.90
C GLN A 163 -4.86 15.90 -18.16
N PRO A 164 -4.06 16.69 -18.91
CA PRO A 164 -3.35 16.18 -20.08
C PRO A 164 -2.30 15.13 -19.71
N GLU A 165 -2.01 14.24 -20.65
CA GLU A 165 -1.07 13.13 -20.48
C GLU A 165 0.33 13.59 -19.99
N SER A 166 0.81 14.75 -20.47
CA SER A 166 2.08 15.32 -20.03
C SER A 166 2.12 15.65 -18.54
N VAL A 167 0.99 16.06 -17.95
CA VAL A 167 0.86 16.31 -16.51
C VAL A 167 0.87 14.98 -15.74
N MET A 168 0.19 13.96 -16.27
CA MET A 168 0.19 12.63 -15.67
C MET A 168 1.59 12.00 -15.65
N LEU A 169 2.33 12.12 -16.75
CA LEU A 169 3.72 11.67 -16.83
C LEU A 169 4.61 12.43 -15.84
N GLY A 170 4.49 13.76 -15.78
CA GLY A 170 5.22 14.57 -14.80
C GLY A 170 4.92 14.20 -13.35
N ALA A 171 3.70 13.79 -13.04
CA ALA A 171 3.33 13.32 -11.71
C ALA A 171 3.98 11.96 -11.35
N ILE A 172 4.12 11.06 -12.34
CA ILE A 172 4.82 9.78 -12.17
C ILE A 172 6.33 10.01 -12.00
N GLU A 173 6.91 10.95 -12.76
CA GLU A 173 8.34 11.29 -12.65
C GLU A 173 8.67 11.98 -11.32
N ALA A 174 7.71 12.70 -10.73
CA ALA A 174 7.88 13.36 -9.43
C ALA A 174 7.78 12.38 -8.25
N ALA A 175 7.22 11.19 -8.47
CA ALA A 175 7.03 10.15 -7.47
C ALA A 175 8.32 9.43 -7.12
#